data_7849fc7a5ad5795c361d9d61a2f16f5d
#
_entry.id   7849fc7a5ad5795c361d9d61a2f16f5d
#
_cell.length_a   1.000
_cell.length_b   1.000
_cell.length_c   1.000
_cell.angle_alpha   90.00
_cell.angle_beta   90.00
_cell.angle_gamma   90.00
#
_symmetry.space_group_name_H-M   'P 1'
#
loop_
_entity.id
_entity.type
_entity.pdbx_description
1 polymer ?
#
loop_
_entity_poly.entity_id
_entity_poly.type
_entity_poly.pdbx_seq_one_letter_code
_entity_poly.pdbx_strand_id
1 'polypeptide(L)'
;MNCAIIGHGKMGREIERILAERGHKVVLVIDENNAEELTAENLEGVDVAFEFTTPETAAKNVRTLLEAGRRVVCGTTGWLKEL
;
A
#
# COMPACT_ATOMS: atom_id res chain seq x y z
N MET A 1 -8.84 11.00 5.21
CA MET A 1 -7.51 10.44 5.50
C MET A 1 -6.66 10.43 4.24
N ASN A 2 -5.37 10.54 4.43
CA ASN A 2 -4.43 10.38 3.33
C ASN A 2 -4.06 8.91 3.21
N CYS A 3 -4.24 8.36 2.03
CA CYS A 3 -4.07 6.93 1.79
C CYS A 3 -2.99 6.66 0.75
N ALA A 4 -2.29 5.53 0.92
CA ALA A 4 -1.36 5.03 -0.08
C ALA A 4 -1.89 3.69 -0.59
N ILE A 5 -1.67 3.42 -1.86
CA ILE A 5 -2.05 2.15 -2.47
C ILE A 5 -0.79 1.51 -3.02
N ILE A 6 -0.47 0.33 -2.52
CA ILE A 6 0.68 -0.43 -2.97
C ILE A 6 0.16 -1.66 -3.72
N GLY A 7 0.39 -1.66 -5.04
CA GLY A 7 -0.21 -2.62 -5.94
C GLY A 7 -1.40 -2.00 -6.66
N HIS A 8 -1.21 -1.61 -7.92
CA HIS A 8 -2.23 -0.89 -8.69
C HIS A 8 -2.80 -1.75 -9.82
N GLY A 9 -3.12 -3.00 -9.49
CA GLY A 9 -3.87 -3.88 -10.37
C GLY A 9 -5.37 -3.63 -10.21
N LYS A 10 -6.16 -4.63 -10.57
CA LYS A 10 -7.61 -4.51 -10.54
C LYS A 10 -8.14 -4.14 -9.14
N MET A 11 -7.66 -4.83 -8.11
CA MET A 11 -8.10 -4.58 -6.73
C MET A 11 -7.66 -3.20 -6.26
N GLY A 12 -6.42 -2.83 -6.53
CA GLY A 12 -5.90 -1.52 -6.12
C GLY A 12 -6.67 -0.37 -6.74
N ARG A 13 -7.04 -0.50 -8.01
CA ARG A 13 -7.83 0.51 -8.71
C ARG A 13 -9.24 0.64 -8.13
N GLU A 14 -9.85 -0.50 -7.74
CA GLU A 14 -11.17 -0.49 -7.11
C GLU A 14 -11.11 0.23 -5.76
N ILE A 15 -10.09 -0.07 -4.97
CA ILE A 15 -9.92 0.58 -3.67
C ILE A 15 -9.71 2.07 -3.84
N GLU A 16 -8.89 2.46 -4.82
CA GLU A 16 -8.65 3.86 -5.13
C GLU A 16 -9.96 4.60 -5.43
N ARG A 17 -10.79 4.00 -6.26
CA ARG A 17 -12.09 4.57 -6.62
C ARG A 17 -12.99 4.74 -5.40
N ILE A 18 -13.09 3.71 -4.56
CA ILE A 18 -13.93 3.73 -3.38
C ILE A 18 -13.45 4.79 -2.39
N LEU A 19 -12.15 4.90 -2.19
CA LEU A 19 -11.58 5.89 -1.28
C LEU A 19 -11.91 7.31 -1.74
N ALA A 20 -11.78 7.56 -3.04
CA ALA A 20 -12.10 8.88 -3.61
C ALA A 20 -13.60 9.20 -3.43
N GLU A 21 -14.47 8.22 -3.66
CA GLU A 21 -15.91 8.40 -3.47
C GLU A 21 -16.28 8.72 -2.02
N ARG A 22 -15.50 8.21 -1.08
CA ARG A 22 -15.74 8.41 0.35
C ARG A 22 -15.02 9.64 0.91
N GLY A 23 -14.41 10.44 0.05
CA GLY A 23 -13.77 11.68 0.47
C GLY A 23 -12.38 11.53 1.03
N HIS A 24 -11.75 10.37 0.87
CA HIS A 24 -10.37 10.17 1.26
C HIS A 24 -9.44 10.55 0.11
N LYS A 25 -8.23 10.93 0.44
CA LYS A 25 -7.26 11.37 -0.55
C LYS A 25 -6.20 10.28 -0.77
N VAL A 26 -6.05 9.85 -2.02
CA VAL A 26 -4.98 8.90 -2.38
C VAL A 26 -3.78 9.73 -2.79
N VAL A 27 -2.74 9.72 -1.97
CA VAL A 27 -1.56 10.59 -2.15
C VAL A 27 -0.35 9.85 -2.72
N LEU A 28 -0.39 8.52 -2.71
CA LEU A 28 0.73 7.70 -3.21
C LEU A 28 0.18 6.42 -3.81
N VAL A 29 0.62 6.10 -5.01
CA VAL A 29 0.28 4.84 -5.68
C VAL A 29 1.58 4.19 -6.11
N ILE A 30 1.81 2.97 -5.64
CA ILE A 30 3.01 2.19 -5.96
C ILE A 30 2.60 0.98 -6.78
N ASP A 31 3.30 0.78 -7.90
CA ASP A 31 3.15 -0.42 -8.72
C ASP A 31 4.54 -0.97 -9.03
N GLU A 32 4.62 -1.97 -9.91
CA GLU A 32 5.90 -2.59 -10.25
C GLU A 32 6.85 -1.65 -10.98
N ASN A 33 6.34 -0.58 -11.58
CA ASN A 33 7.14 0.37 -12.33
C ASN A 33 7.78 1.45 -11.45
N ASN A 34 7.24 1.66 -10.26
CA ASN A 34 7.76 2.68 -9.33
C ASN A 34 7.95 2.15 -7.92
N ALA A 35 8.27 0.87 -7.79
CA ALA A 35 8.45 0.24 -6.48
C ALA A 35 9.49 0.94 -5.61
N GLU A 36 10.48 1.56 -6.23
CA GLU A 36 11.53 2.30 -5.53
C GLU A 36 11.01 3.56 -4.84
N GLU A 37 9.81 4.02 -5.18
CA GLU A 37 9.21 5.17 -4.54
C GLU A 37 8.57 4.85 -3.20
N LEU A 38 8.51 3.57 -2.82
CA LEU A 38 8.00 3.16 -1.52
C LEU A 38 9.09 3.37 -0.46
N THR A 39 9.14 4.59 0.06
CA THR A 39 10.15 5.01 1.03
C THR A 39 9.47 5.68 2.22
N ALA A 40 10.18 5.74 3.35
CA ALA A 40 9.66 6.43 4.53
C ALA A 40 9.36 7.90 4.22
N GLU A 41 10.18 8.51 3.37
CA GLU A 41 10.02 9.90 2.96
C GLU A 41 8.70 10.12 2.22
N ASN A 42 8.40 9.26 1.26
CA ASN A 42 7.16 9.37 0.48
C ASN A 42 5.93 8.94 1.29
N LEU A 43 6.13 8.19 2.37
CA LEU A 43 5.05 7.78 3.25
C LEU A 43 4.72 8.82 4.32
N GLU A 44 5.48 9.89 4.39
CA GLU A 44 5.22 10.95 5.36
C GLU A 44 3.84 11.56 5.09
N GLY A 45 3.04 11.66 6.13
CA GLY A 45 1.68 12.19 6.02
C GLY A 45 0.64 11.16 5.59
N VAL A 46 1.05 9.93 5.28
CA VAL A 46 0.10 8.85 4.95
C VAL A 46 -0.51 8.30 6.24
N ASP A 47 -1.83 8.26 6.30
CA ASP A 47 -2.54 7.72 7.47
C ASP A 47 -2.70 6.21 7.42
N VAL A 48 -2.96 5.67 6.23
CA VAL A 48 -3.13 4.24 6.05
C VAL A 48 -2.67 3.83 4.65
N ALA A 49 -2.08 2.65 4.55
CA ALA A 49 -1.64 2.08 3.28
C ALA A 49 -2.39 0.78 3.03
N PHE A 50 -2.84 0.61 1.79
CA PHE A 50 -3.53 -0.61 1.34
C PHE A 50 -2.58 -1.38 0.44
N GLU A 51 -2.23 -2.60 0.85
CA GLU A 51 -1.23 -3.41 0.17
C GLU A 51 -1.90 -4.59 -0.55
N PHE A 52 -1.78 -4.62 -1.88
CA PHE A 52 -2.37 -5.64 -2.73
C PHE A 52 -1.37 -6.04 -3.83
N THR A 53 -0.32 -6.75 -3.44
CA THR A 53 0.71 -7.19 -4.38
C THR A 53 0.78 -8.72 -4.43
N THR A 54 1.95 -9.27 -4.68
CA THR A 54 2.15 -10.72 -4.69
C THR A 54 2.71 -11.16 -3.33
N PRO A 55 2.58 -12.44 -2.97
CA PRO A 55 3.12 -12.93 -1.69
C PRO A 55 4.61 -12.62 -1.50
N GLU A 56 5.39 -12.66 -2.59
CA GLU A 56 6.83 -12.41 -2.52
C GLU A 56 7.15 -10.97 -2.13
N THR A 57 6.34 -10.03 -2.59
CA THR A 57 6.59 -8.62 -2.31
C THR A 57 5.82 -8.10 -1.10
N ALA A 58 4.70 -8.76 -0.74
CA ALA A 58 3.84 -8.29 0.34
C ALA A 58 4.58 -8.19 1.68
N ALA A 59 5.35 -9.23 2.04
CA ALA A 59 6.07 -9.24 3.31
C ALA A 59 7.05 -8.07 3.41
N LYS A 60 7.77 -7.79 2.33
CA LYS A 60 8.72 -6.69 2.28
C LYS A 60 7.99 -5.34 2.37
N ASN A 61 6.89 -5.20 1.64
CA ASN A 61 6.12 -3.96 1.63
C ASN A 61 5.52 -3.67 3.01
N VAL A 62 4.93 -4.69 3.63
CA VAL A 62 4.34 -4.54 4.97
C VAL A 62 5.42 -4.14 5.97
N ARG A 63 6.60 -4.76 5.89
CA ARG A 63 7.71 -4.41 6.77
C ARG A 63 8.12 -2.94 6.61
N THR A 64 8.26 -2.49 5.36
CA THR A 64 8.61 -1.10 5.07
C THR A 64 7.58 -0.14 5.66
N LEU A 65 6.30 -0.45 5.49
CA LEU A 65 5.23 0.39 6.00
C LEU A 65 5.22 0.45 7.52
N LEU A 66 5.39 -0.70 8.16
CA LEU A 66 5.42 -0.76 9.64
C LEU A 66 6.62 -0.04 10.21
N GLU A 67 7.79 -0.17 9.57
CA GLU A 67 8.99 0.54 10.00
C GLU A 67 8.83 2.06 9.86
N ALA A 68 8.02 2.49 8.90
CA ALA A 68 7.72 3.90 8.73
C ALA A 68 6.60 4.38 9.67
N GLY A 69 6.08 3.49 10.50
CA GLY A 69 5.02 3.83 11.46
C GLY A 69 3.64 4.01 10.84
N ARG A 70 3.40 3.40 9.68
CA ARG A 70 2.11 3.56 8.97
C ARG A 70 1.20 2.38 9.25
N ARG A 71 -0.11 2.64 9.25
CA ARG A 71 -1.12 1.59 9.37
C ARG A 71 -1.24 0.87 8.05
N VAL A 72 -1.41 -0.44 8.08
CA VAL A 72 -1.44 -1.26 6.88
C VAL A 72 -2.70 -2.11 6.85
N VAL A 73 -3.40 -2.08 5.71
CA VAL A 73 -4.46 -3.04 5.41
C VAL A 73 -3.91 -3.90 4.27
N CYS A 74 -3.64 -5.17 4.54
CA CYS A 74 -3.03 -6.06 3.56
C CYS A 74 -4.06 -7.03 3.01
N GLY A 75 -4.31 -6.97 1.71
CA GLY A 75 -5.21 -7.88 1.01
C GLY A 75 -4.48 -9.02 0.32
N THR A 76 -3.15 -9.00 0.31
CA THR A 76 -2.35 -10.07 -0.28
C THR A 76 -2.32 -11.27 0.66
N THR A 77 -2.60 -12.47 0.13
CA THR A 77 -2.59 -13.69 0.94
C THR A 77 -1.36 -14.54 0.58
N GLY A 78 -1.03 -15.48 1.46
CA GLY A 78 0.09 -16.41 1.23
C GLY A 78 1.44 -15.94 1.74
N TRP A 79 1.62 -14.64 1.97
CA TRP A 79 2.91 -14.10 2.44
C TRP A 79 3.22 -14.46 3.90
N LEU A 80 2.21 -14.85 4.65
CA LEU A 80 2.39 -15.25 6.05
C LEU A 80 3.37 -16.41 6.20
N LYS A 81 3.52 -17.22 5.17
CA LYS A 81 4.47 -18.33 5.19
C LYS A 81 5.92 -17.87 5.23
N GLU A 82 6.15 -16.61 4.92
CA GLU A 82 7.50 -16.03 4.85
C GLU A 82 7.90 -15.37 6.17
N LEU A 83 7.00 -15.35 7.11
CA LEU A 83 7.29 -14.88 8.45
C LEU A 83 7.94 -15.99 9.25
#